data_61cb2f84e594ed352f41a5b184fa3e3a
#
_entry.id   61cb2f84e594ed352f41a5b184fa3e3a
#
_cell.length_a   1.000
_cell.length_b   1.000
_cell.length_c   1.000
_cell.angle_alpha   90.00
_cell.angle_beta   90.00
_cell.angle_gamma   90.00
#
_symmetry.space_group_name_H-M   'P 1'
#
loop_
_entity.id
_entity.type
_entity.pdbx_description
1 polymer ?
#
loop_
_entity_poly.entity_id
_entity_poly.type
_entity_poly.pdbx_seq_one_letter_code
_entity_poly.pdbx_strand_id
1 'polypeptide(L)'
;MTGVIAAGALSAAPAAALQSTTFADETEEAKPVVSVRVDDSDPDDGVCTGTAIDPHWVITARHCVDAAAKPGGSVRIGQGDQQRVYKVDRHETAPRGDIALLHTEQEMELEKFAEVADEVPTGDVNIYGWSSDGSGGSTKLPSAQAEIRGESPLALYEAPTALEVALKDGARIQPGDSGGAIFADGKVAAIMSAGLFEEPDNPTEEKMTSNAAVAVAPVADQVNWIRGIIGANDAMETGEASEPGGAAAEAPSEGSEGIWGTVGIGAGFAALGAAGVWLLLRRRAA
;
A
#
# COMPACT_ATOMS: atom_id res chain seq x y z
N MET A 1 13.73 5.30 -56.43
CA MET A 1 12.58 5.50 -55.50
C MET A 1 13.00 4.94 -54.15
N THR A 2 13.49 5.83 -53.29
CA THR A 2 13.99 5.48 -51.92
C THR A 2 12.90 5.77 -50.94
N GLY A 3 12.29 4.72 -50.42
CA GLY A 3 11.25 4.81 -49.40
C GLY A 3 11.89 5.07 -48.02
N VAL A 4 11.57 6.17 -47.40
CA VAL A 4 11.91 6.49 -46.01
C VAL A 4 10.86 5.85 -45.12
N ILE A 5 11.26 4.83 -44.37
CA ILE A 5 10.44 4.27 -43.30
C ILE A 5 10.63 5.20 -42.09
N ALA A 6 9.62 5.99 -41.80
CA ALA A 6 9.54 6.72 -40.54
C ALA A 6 9.22 5.72 -39.43
N ALA A 7 10.22 5.38 -38.62
CA ALA A 7 10.01 4.70 -37.34
C ALA A 7 9.32 5.67 -36.40
N GLY A 8 8.01 5.52 -36.22
CA GLY A 8 7.27 6.20 -35.19
C GLY A 8 7.77 5.71 -33.82
N ALA A 9 8.42 6.55 -33.07
CA ALA A 9 8.66 6.33 -31.65
C ALA A 9 7.29 6.31 -30.97
N LEU A 10 6.88 5.14 -30.52
CA LEU A 10 5.81 5.00 -29.55
C LEU A 10 6.36 5.62 -28.25
N SER A 11 6.01 6.86 -27.99
CA SER A 11 6.20 7.45 -26.68
C SER A 11 5.29 6.63 -25.75
N ALA A 12 5.87 5.83 -24.87
CA ALA A 12 5.14 5.34 -23.72
C ALA A 12 4.57 6.57 -23.00
N ALA A 13 3.26 6.64 -22.90
CA ALA A 13 2.65 7.67 -22.07
C ALA A 13 3.18 7.47 -20.65
N PRO A 14 3.62 8.53 -19.96
CA PRO A 14 4.02 8.39 -18.57
C PRO A 14 2.84 7.80 -17.82
N ALA A 15 3.09 6.77 -17.01
CA ALA A 15 2.08 6.19 -16.13
C ALA A 15 1.53 7.33 -15.26
N ALA A 16 0.24 7.59 -15.39
CA ALA A 16 -0.38 8.72 -14.72
C ALA A 16 -0.76 8.32 -13.29
N ALA A 17 -0.41 9.16 -12.33
CA ALA A 17 -0.99 9.15 -10.99
C ALA A 17 -2.52 9.26 -11.04
N LEU A 18 -3.18 9.23 -9.88
CA LEU A 18 -4.58 9.59 -9.73
C LEU A 18 -4.95 10.66 -10.77
N GLN A 19 -5.74 10.25 -11.76
CA GLN A 19 -6.16 11.15 -12.82
C GLN A 19 -7.21 12.10 -12.25
N SER A 20 -6.77 13.32 -11.97
CA SER A 20 -7.62 14.36 -11.41
C SER A 20 -7.24 15.72 -11.99
N THR A 21 -8.21 16.61 -12.05
CA THR A 21 -8.00 18.04 -12.34
C THR A 21 -7.65 18.84 -11.07
N THR A 22 -7.76 18.20 -9.91
CA THR A 22 -7.50 18.78 -8.60
C THR A 22 -6.17 18.27 -8.05
N PHE A 23 -5.42 19.17 -7.45
CA PHE A 23 -4.15 18.85 -6.79
C PHE A 23 -4.24 19.27 -5.33
N ALA A 24 -3.58 18.50 -4.46
CA ALA A 24 -3.48 18.87 -3.08
C ALA A 24 -2.70 20.19 -2.96
N ASP A 25 -3.28 21.13 -2.24
CA ASP A 25 -2.50 22.19 -1.65
C ASP A 25 -1.59 21.58 -0.57
N GLU A 26 -0.64 22.37 -0.02
CA GLU A 26 0.18 21.94 1.11
C GLU A 26 -0.68 21.88 2.39
N THR A 27 -1.66 20.96 2.39
CA THR A 27 -2.52 20.71 3.56
C THR A 27 -1.81 19.78 4.52
N GLU A 28 -2.18 19.85 5.78
CA GLU A 28 -1.68 18.95 6.82
C GLU A 28 -1.93 17.46 6.45
N GLU A 29 -3.02 17.19 5.77
CA GLU A 29 -3.43 15.86 5.31
C GLU A 29 -2.56 15.36 4.13
N ALA A 30 -2.13 16.24 3.24
CA ALA A 30 -1.34 15.89 2.06
C ALA A 30 0.17 15.71 2.36
N LYS A 31 0.70 16.42 3.35
CA LYS A 31 2.13 16.40 3.70
C LYS A 31 2.70 15.00 3.96
N PRO A 32 2.02 14.10 4.68
CA PRO A 32 2.53 12.76 4.95
C PRO A 32 2.32 11.75 3.82
N VAL A 33 1.71 12.14 2.69
CA VAL A 33 1.51 11.23 1.55
C VAL A 33 2.81 11.06 0.79
N VAL A 34 3.23 9.81 0.60
CA VAL A 34 4.54 9.45 0.04
C VAL A 34 4.40 8.49 -1.13
N SER A 35 5.39 8.45 -2.00
CA SER A 35 5.53 7.41 -3.02
C SER A 35 6.31 6.23 -2.45
N VAL A 36 5.88 5.01 -2.79
CA VAL A 36 6.51 3.77 -2.37
C VAL A 36 7.08 3.06 -3.59
N ARG A 37 8.36 2.68 -3.52
CA ARG A 37 9.00 1.73 -4.43
C ARG A 37 9.23 0.44 -3.70
N VAL A 38 8.68 -0.65 -4.20
CA VAL A 38 8.82 -1.98 -3.58
C VAL A 38 10.15 -2.62 -3.98
N ASP A 39 10.61 -2.32 -5.19
CA ASP A 39 11.91 -2.73 -5.71
C ASP A 39 12.57 -1.56 -6.44
N ASP A 40 13.66 -1.04 -5.91
CA ASP A 40 14.43 0.04 -6.53
C ASP A 40 15.27 -0.41 -7.74
N SER A 41 15.40 -1.72 -7.96
CA SER A 41 16.11 -2.28 -9.12
C SER A 41 15.24 -2.27 -10.38
N ASP A 42 13.93 -2.21 -10.24
CA ASP A 42 12.98 -2.07 -11.34
C ASP A 42 12.13 -0.79 -11.15
N PRO A 43 12.50 0.30 -11.82
CA PRO A 43 11.80 1.57 -11.67
C PRO A 43 10.39 1.57 -12.26
N ASP A 44 10.07 0.60 -13.11
CA ASP A 44 8.78 0.52 -13.81
C ASP A 44 7.79 -0.44 -13.11
N ASP A 45 8.26 -1.23 -12.14
CA ASP A 45 7.45 -2.19 -11.39
C ASP A 45 7.40 -1.85 -9.89
N GLY A 46 6.33 -2.28 -9.23
CA GLY A 46 6.20 -2.19 -7.78
C GLY A 46 6.06 -0.77 -7.22
N VAL A 47 5.43 0.14 -7.98
CA VAL A 47 5.11 1.48 -7.46
C VAL A 47 3.75 1.51 -6.80
N CYS A 48 3.71 2.08 -5.61
CA CYS A 48 2.52 2.29 -4.81
C CYS A 48 2.53 3.68 -4.14
N THR A 49 1.41 4.04 -3.59
CA THR A 49 1.29 5.20 -2.70
C THR A 49 1.29 4.73 -1.25
N GLY A 50 1.81 5.53 -0.36
CA GLY A 50 1.77 5.29 1.08
C GLY A 50 1.51 6.58 1.85
N THR A 51 1.39 6.45 3.17
CA THR A 51 1.23 7.59 4.07
C THR A 51 2.10 7.39 5.30
N ALA A 52 2.95 8.36 5.59
CA ALA A 52 3.79 8.35 6.80
C ALA A 52 2.90 8.60 8.03
N ILE A 53 2.90 7.65 8.96
CA ILE A 53 2.09 7.67 10.18
C ILE A 53 2.94 7.81 11.45
N ASP A 54 4.26 7.72 11.29
CA ASP A 54 5.26 7.78 12.35
C ASP A 54 6.62 8.12 11.72
N PRO A 55 7.64 8.63 12.45
CA PRO A 55 8.95 8.95 11.91
C PRO A 55 9.60 7.84 11.07
N HIS A 56 9.39 6.58 11.43
CA HIS A 56 9.95 5.43 10.76
C HIS A 56 8.91 4.57 10.02
N TRP A 57 7.60 4.86 10.13
CA TRP A 57 6.58 3.99 9.60
C TRP A 57 5.68 4.62 8.56
N VAL A 58 5.51 3.92 7.45
CA VAL A 58 4.58 4.24 6.37
C VAL A 58 3.53 3.15 6.26
N ILE A 59 2.26 3.52 6.23
CA ILE A 59 1.16 2.62 5.92
C ILE A 59 0.90 2.58 4.42
N THR A 60 0.67 1.39 3.87
CA THR A 60 0.38 1.14 2.46
C THR A 60 -0.48 -0.13 2.31
N ALA A 61 -0.73 -0.58 1.09
CA ALA A 61 -1.43 -1.84 0.84
C ALA A 61 -0.50 -3.07 0.99
N ARG A 62 -1.04 -4.16 1.49
CA ARG A 62 -0.32 -5.43 1.63
C ARG A 62 0.09 -6.01 0.29
N HIS A 63 -0.79 -5.94 -0.73
CA HIS A 63 -0.47 -6.46 -2.06
C HIS A 63 0.74 -5.76 -2.70
N CYS A 64 1.07 -4.52 -2.27
CA CYS A 64 2.27 -3.82 -2.72
C CYS A 64 3.57 -4.52 -2.28
N VAL A 65 3.56 -5.20 -1.15
CA VAL A 65 4.75 -5.80 -0.54
C VAL A 65 4.79 -7.33 -0.62
N ASP A 66 3.64 -7.99 -0.76
CA ASP A 66 3.55 -9.46 -0.81
C ASP A 66 4.30 -10.08 -2.00
N ALA A 67 4.48 -9.34 -3.09
CA ALA A 67 5.25 -9.78 -4.25
C ALA A 67 6.77 -9.69 -4.02
N ALA A 68 7.22 -8.92 -3.04
CA ALA A 68 8.64 -8.74 -2.75
C ALA A 68 9.19 -9.96 -2.01
N ALA A 69 10.21 -10.60 -2.59
CA ALA A 69 10.88 -11.76 -1.98
C ALA A 69 11.64 -11.40 -0.68
N LYS A 70 11.93 -10.12 -0.47
CA LYS A 70 12.62 -9.55 0.69
C LYS A 70 12.12 -8.14 0.94
N PRO A 71 12.17 -7.65 2.20
CA PRO A 71 12.04 -6.22 2.44
C PRO A 71 13.09 -5.47 1.63
N GLY A 72 12.69 -4.36 1.06
CA GLY A 72 13.57 -3.57 0.20
C GLY A 72 12.82 -2.38 -0.39
N GLY A 73 13.44 -1.72 -1.37
CA GLY A 73 12.85 -0.56 -1.99
C GLY A 73 12.98 0.70 -1.14
N SER A 74 12.18 1.70 -1.45
CA SER A 74 12.26 3.00 -0.81
C SER A 74 10.92 3.70 -0.64
N VAL A 75 10.87 4.56 0.35
CA VAL A 75 9.85 5.60 0.53
C VAL A 75 10.42 6.90 -0.02
N ARG A 76 9.65 7.62 -0.81
CA ARG A 76 10.09 8.85 -1.48
C ARG A 76 9.16 10.00 -1.14
N ILE A 77 9.76 11.09 -0.64
CA ILE A 77 9.08 12.29 -0.18
C ILE A 77 9.51 13.47 -1.05
N GLY A 78 8.56 14.24 -1.53
CA GLY A 78 8.82 15.34 -2.44
C GLY A 78 8.92 14.88 -3.89
N GLN A 79 9.44 15.73 -4.77
CA GLN A 79 9.39 15.53 -6.22
C GLN A 79 10.65 15.99 -6.92
N GLY A 80 10.92 15.41 -8.10
CA GLY A 80 12.05 15.75 -8.94
C GLY A 80 13.37 15.71 -8.20
N ASP A 81 14.24 16.67 -8.47
CA ASP A 81 15.57 16.78 -7.85
C ASP A 81 15.53 17.08 -6.33
N GLN A 82 14.37 17.45 -5.80
CA GLN A 82 14.16 17.69 -4.37
C GLN A 82 13.62 16.46 -3.64
N GLN A 83 13.49 15.35 -4.33
CA GLN A 83 12.99 14.13 -3.75
C GLN A 83 13.98 13.55 -2.72
N ARG A 84 13.50 13.30 -1.51
CA ARG A 84 14.24 12.59 -0.45
C ARG A 84 13.86 11.12 -0.49
N VAL A 85 14.86 10.24 -0.42
CA VAL A 85 14.70 8.80 -0.54
C VAL A 85 15.10 8.14 0.77
N TYR A 86 14.18 7.39 1.35
CA TYR A 86 14.36 6.65 2.59
C TYR A 86 14.27 5.16 2.30
N LYS A 87 15.33 4.43 2.63
CA LYS A 87 15.41 2.99 2.36
C LYS A 87 14.51 2.21 3.31
N VAL A 88 13.76 1.25 2.76
CA VAL A 88 12.95 0.31 3.55
C VAL A 88 13.80 -0.90 3.93
N ASP A 89 13.87 -1.20 5.22
CA ASP A 89 14.61 -2.34 5.76
C ASP A 89 13.71 -3.48 6.28
N ARG A 90 12.46 -3.15 6.57
CA ARG A 90 11.46 -4.10 7.09
C ARG A 90 10.06 -3.73 6.63
N HIS A 91 9.22 -4.73 6.46
CA HIS A 91 7.79 -4.54 6.33
C HIS A 91 7.04 -5.53 7.22
N GLU A 92 5.85 -5.12 7.65
CA GLU A 92 4.92 -5.93 8.43
C GLU A 92 3.57 -5.95 7.70
N THR A 93 2.95 -7.12 7.59
CA THR A 93 1.64 -7.25 6.93
C THR A 93 0.56 -7.51 7.96
N ALA A 94 -0.57 -6.84 7.83
CA ALA A 94 -1.69 -7.05 8.73
C ALA A 94 -2.16 -8.52 8.67
N PRO A 95 -2.59 -9.11 9.80
CA PRO A 95 -3.06 -10.49 9.82
C PRO A 95 -4.28 -10.71 8.91
N ARG A 96 -5.08 -9.68 8.71
CA ARG A 96 -6.24 -9.68 7.82
C ARG A 96 -6.38 -8.31 7.17
N GLY A 97 -6.93 -8.28 5.93
CA GLY A 97 -7.07 -7.04 5.16
C GLY A 97 -5.82 -6.65 4.39
N ASP A 98 -6.00 -5.79 3.43
CA ASP A 98 -4.95 -5.36 2.50
C ASP A 98 -4.20 -4.14 3.05
N ILE A 99 -3.52 -4.34 4.16
CA ILE A 99 -2.76 -3.30 4.88
C ILE A 99 -1.36 -3.82 5.20
N ALA A 100 -0.35 -2.99 4.98
CA ALA A 100 1.03 -3.22 5.39
C ALA A 100 1.65 -1.96 6.00
N LEU A 101 2.68 -2.16 6.80
CA LEU A 101 3.55 -1.12 7.34
C LEU A 101 4.96 -1.32 6.77
N LEU A 102 5.58 -0.25 6.32
CA LEU A 102 6.97 -0.19 5.89
C LEU A 102 7.78 0.56 6.93
N HIS A 103 8.89 -0.03 7.37
CA HIS A 103 9.85 0.61 8.24
C HIS A 103 11.00 1.19 7.43
N THR A 104 11.39 2.43 7.71
CA THR A 104 12.53 3.10 7.06
C THR A 104 13.76 3.06 7.97
N GLU A 105 14.94 2.78 7.37
CA GLU A 105 16.22 2.75 8.10
C GLU A 105 16.53 4.07 8.82
N GLN A 106 16.05 5.18 8.26
CA GLN A 106 16.27 6.53 8.78
C GLN A 106 14.93 7.19 9.06
N GLU A 107 14.89 8.01 10.09
CA GLU A 107 13.77 8.87 10.40
C GLU A 107 13.40 9.75 9.19
N MET A 108 12.13 9.76 8.81
CA MET A 108 11.62 10.61 7.75
C MET A 108 11.52 12.06 8.24
N GLU A 109 12.20 12.97 7.56
CA GLU A 109 12.18 14.40 7.89
C GLU A 109 10.88 15.04 7.43
N LEU A 110 9.78 14.73 8.12
CA LEU A 110 8.46 15.33 7.91
C LEU A 110 8.08 16.22 9.11
N GLU A 111 7.40 17.31 8.82
CA GLU A 111 6.87 18.20 9.87
C GLU A 111 5.69 17.58 10.62
N LYS A 112 4.99 16.65 9.98
CA LYS A 112 3.80 15.99 10.53
C LYS A 112 3.61 14.61 9.95
N PHE A 113 3.15 13.71 10.80
CA PHE A 113 2.72 12.35 10.45
C PHE A 113 1.19 12.26 10.56
N ALA A 114 0.58 11.40 9.75
CA ALA A 114 -0.86 11.25 9.74
C ALA A 114 -1.33 10.42 10.94
N GLU A 115 -2.42 10.85 11.56
CA GLU A 115 -3.11 10.03 12.55
C GLU A 115 -3.91 8.91 11.86
N VAL A 116 -4.04 7.78 12.54
CA VAL A 116 -4.84 6.63 12.09
C VAL A 116 -6.21 6.70 12.77
N ALA A 117 -7.29 6.52 12.00
CA ALA A 117 -8.66 6.52 12.51
C ALA A 117 -8.98 5.24 13.30
N ASP A 118 -9.79 5.39 14.34
CA ASP A 118 -10.29 4.28 15.15
C ASP A 118 -11.64 3.72 14.67
N GLU A 119 -12.29 4.44 13.76
CA GLU A 119 -13.64 4.11 13.29
C GLU A 119 -13.64 3.85 11.78
N VAL A 120 -14.55 3.00 11.34
CA VAL A 120 -14.80 2.74 9.91
C VAL A 120 -15.41 4.01 9.28
N PRO A 121 -14.83 4.54 8.20
CA PRO A 121 -15.27 5.80 7.63
C PRO A 121 -16.63 5.68 6.94
N THR A 122 -17.35 6.80 6.88
CA THR A 122 -18.61 6.96 6.15
C THR A 122 -18.66 8.33 5.48
N GLY A 123 -19.50 8.49 4.48
CA GLY A 123 -19.73 9.79 3.82
C GLY A 123 -18.57 10.21 2.92
N ASP A 124 -18.30 11.52 2.92
CA ASP A 124 -17.30 12.14 2.06
C ASP A 124 -15.88 11.95 2.60
N VAL A 125 -14.94 11.70 1.70
CA VAL A 125 -13.54 11.43 2.00
C VAL A 125 -12.62 12.08 0.98
N ASN A 126 -11.35 12.27 1.34
CA ASN A 126 -10.30 12.75 0.44
C ASN A 126 -9.37 11.60 0.05
N ILE A 127 -8.86 11.64 -1.19
CA ILE A 127 -7.94 10.67 -1.76
C ILE A 127 -6.75 11.41 -2.35
N TYR A 128 -5.57 10.81 -2.18
CA TYR A 128 -4.33 11.26 -2.79
C TYR A 128 -3.62 10.08 -3.43
N GLY A 129 -2.95 10.30 -4.57
CA GLY A 129 -2.23 9.24 -5.25
C GLY A 129 -0.99 9.76 -5.97
N TRP A 130 0.10 8.99 -5.92
CA TRP A 130 1.32 9.26 -6.65
C TRP A 130 1.38 8.43 -7.94
N SER A 131 2.06 8.95 -8.97
CA SER A 131 2.28 8.21 -10.20
C SER A 131 3.30 7.09 -10.05
N SER A 132 3.28 6.20 -11.03
CA SER A 132 4.18 5.05 -11.09
C SER A 132 5.67 5.40 -11.14
N ASP A 133 6.07 6.60 -11.60
CA ASP A 133 7.47 7.04 -11.57
C ASP A 133 7.88 7.67 -10.23
N GLY A 134 6.94 7.76 -9.29
CA GLY A 134 7.15 8.38 -7.98
C GLY A 134 7.42 9.88 -8.04
N SER A 135 7.53 10.45 -9.24
CA SER A 135 7.68 11.89 -9.46
C SER A 135 6.35 12.59 -9.69
N GLY A 136 5.29 11.80 -9.91
CA GLY A 136 3.98 12.29 -10.21
C GLY A 136 3.79 12.77 -11.64
N GLY A 137 4.82 12.69 -12.50
CA GLY A 137 4.77 13.38 -13.81
C GLY A 137 4.31 14.83 -13.68
N SER A 138 4.04 15.26 -12.46
CA SER A 138 3.52 16.54 -12.01
C SER A 138 4.34 17.03 -10.83
N THR A 139 4.47 18.34 -10.69
CA THR A 139 5.08 18.97 -9.52
C THR A 139 4.11 19.06 -8.32
N LYS A 140 2.92 18.50 -8.44
CA LYS A 140 1.88 18.56 -7.41
C LYS A 140 1.26 17.20 -7.19
N LEU A 141 0.93 16.88 -5.95
CA LEU A 141 0.23 15.66 -5.56
C LEU A 141 -1.22 15.71 -6.07
N PRO A 142 -1.65 14.80 -6.96
CA PRO A 142 -3.05 14.70 -7.35
C PRO A 142 -3.94 14.35 -6.17
N SER A 143 -5.11 14.97 -6.12
CA SER A 143 -6.12 14.75 -5.10
C SER A 143 -7.50 14.60 -5.70
N ALA A 144 -8.39 13.89 -5.03
CA ALA A 144 -9.79 13.78 -5.41
C ALA A 144 -10.67 13.72 -4.17
N GLN A 145 -11.88 14.26 -4.31
CA GLN A 145 -12.96 13.94 -3.39
C GLN A 145 -13.64 12.65 -3.81
N ALA A 146 -14.10 11.91 -2.82
CA ALA A 146 -14.79 10.65 -3.03
C ALA A 146 -15.88 10.46 -1.96
N GLU A 147 -16.68 9.42 -2.09
CA GLU A 147 -17.74 9.09 -1.16
C GLU A 147 -17.77 7.58 -0.90
N ILE A 148 -17.91 7.21 0.36
CA ILE A 148 -18.17 5.83 0.77
C ILE A 148 -19.56 5.43 0.32
N ARG A 149 -19.67 4.39 -0.52
CA ARG A 149 -20.96 3.88 -1.05
C ARG A 149 -21.54 2.74 -0.22
N GLY A 150 -20.76 2.15 0.66
CA GLY A 150 -21.14 1.03 1.50
C GLY A 150 -20.14 -0.10 1.43
N GLU A 151 -20.61 -1.33 1.67
CA GLU A 151 -19.77 -2.52 1.63
C GLU A 151 -19.32 -2.83 0.19
N SER A 152 -18.05 -3.15 0.04
CA SER A 152 -17.47 -3.54 -1.25
C SER A 152 -17.76 -5.00 -1.58
N PRO A 153 -18.04 -5.33 -2.84
CA PRO A 153 -18.16 -6.72 -3.30
C PRO A 153 -16.81 -7.47 -3.28
N LEU A 154 -15.70 -6.74 -3.15
CA LEU A 154 -14.35 -7.27 -3.13
C LEU A 154 -13.67 -6.97 -1.80
N ALA A 155 -13.29 -8.03 -1.09
CA ALA A 155 -12.47 -7.96 0.12
C ALA A 155 -11.19 -8.78 -0.09
N LEU A 156 -10.03 -8.15 0.00
CA LEU A 156 -8.74 -8.81 -0.14
C LEU A 156 -8.22 -9.27 1.24
N TYR A 157 -7.42 -10.35 1.24
CA TYR A 157 -6.74 -10.87 2.44
C TYR A 157 -7.69 -11.12 3.63
N GLU A 158 -8.86 -11.67 3.35
CA GLU A 158 -9.87 -11.99 4.39
C GLU A 158 -10.21 -10.76 5.27
N ALA A 159 -10.24 -9.57 4.66
CA ALA A 159 -10.61 -8.35 5.37
C ALA A 159 -11.93 -8.52 6.09
N PRO A 160 -12.03 -8.15 7.39
CA PRO A 160 -13.30 -8.19 8.11
C PRO A 160 -14.34 -7.26 7.50
N THR A 161 -13.88 -6.12 7.03
CA THR A 161 -14.66 -5.09 6.37
C THR A 161 -13.93 -4.66 5.09
N ALA A 162 -14.66 -4.45 4.02
CA ALA A 162 -14.18 -3.78 2.83
C ALA A 162 -15.24 -2.80 2.36
N LEU A 163 -14.85 -1.61 1.95
CA LEU A 163 -15.76 -0.56 1.53
C LEU A 163 -15.56 -0.21 0.07
N GLU A 164 -16.66 0.13 -0.59
CA GLU A 164 -16.63 0.75 -1.91
C GLU A 164 -16.54 2.27 -1.77
N VAL A 165 -15.57 2.86 -2.46
CA VAL A 165 -15.37 4.31 -2.57
C VAL A 165 -15.56 4.72 -4.01
N ALA A 166 -16.42 5.71 -4.25
CA ALA A 166 -16.66 6.29 -5.56
C ALA A 166 -16.02 7.68 -5.66
N LEU A 167 -15.13 7.85 -6.64
CA LEU A 167 -14.47 9.11 -6.93
C LEU A 167 -15.45 10.10 -7.54
N LYS A 168 -15.32 11.38 -7.18
CA LYS A 168 -16.14 12.49 -7.68
C LYS A 168 -15.41 13.26 -8.80
N ASP A 169 -16.11 14.16 -9.44
CA ASP A 169 -15.61 15.17 -10.38
C ASP A 169 -14.76 14.62 -11.53
N GLY A 170 -15.08 13.40 -11.97
CA GLY A 170 -14.40 12.77 -13.09
C GLY A 170 -13.01 12.20 -12.77
N ALA A 171 -12.61 12.21 -11.50
CA ALA A 171 -11.36 11.58 -11.10
C ALA A 171 -11.35 10.05 -11.36
N ARG A 172 -10.16 9.51 -11.64
CA ARG A 172 -9.96 8.09 -11.96
C ARG A 172 -8.71 7.59 -11.25
N ILE A 173 -8.81 6.39 -10.71
CA ILE A 173 -7.64 5.69 -10.15
C ILE A 173 -6.76 5.14 -11.28
N GLN A 174 -5.48 5.07 -10.98
CA GLN A 174 -4.43 4.63 -11.91
C GLN A 174 -3.52 3.61 -11.22
N PRO A 175 -2.76 2.82 -11.99
CA PRO A 175 -1.63 2.06 -11.45
C PRO A 175 -0.69 2.98 -10.66
N GLY A 176 -0.33 2.58 -9.44
CA GLY A 176 0.48 3.40 -8.52
C GLY A 176 -0.31 4.07 -7.39
N ASP A 177 -1.64 4.18 -7.51
CA ASP A 177 -2.49 4.69 -6.44
C ASP A 177 -2.74 3.64 -5.33
N SER A 178 -2.46 2.36 -5.61
CA SER A 178 -2.50 1.28 -4.61
C SER A 178 -1.79 1.67 -3.33
N GLY A 179 -2.40 1.40 -2.18
CA GLY A 179 -1.85 1.75 -0.88
C GLY A 179 -2.05 3.20 -0.46
N GLY A 180 -2.58 4.06 -1.34
CA GLY A 180 -2.95 5.42 -1.01
C GLY A 180 -4.04 5.45 0.06
N ALA A 181 -3.90 6.37 1.02
CA ALA A 181 -4.86 6.49 2.10
C ALA A 181 -6.14 7.20 1.64
N ILE A 182 -7.23 6.73 2.19
CA ILE A 182 -8.52 7.42 2.23
C ILE A 182 -8.56 8.20 3.54
N PHE A 183 -8.67 9.52 3.43
CA PHE A 183 -8.73 10.40 4.59
C PHE A 183 -10.18 10.76 4.91
N ALA A 184 -10.56 10.54 6.16
CA ALA A 184 -11.79 11.02 6.77
C ALA A 184 -11.44 11.84 8.01
N ASP A 185 -12.00 13.03 8.12
CA ASP A 185 -11.77 13.96 9.25
C ASP A 185 -10.26 14.21 9.54
N GLY A 186 -9.44 14.25 8.48
CA GLY A 186 -7.99 14.50 8.57
C GLY A 186 -7.16 13.30 9.02
N LYS A 187 -7.75 12.11 9.12
CA LYS A 187 -7.07 10.87 9.56
C LYS A 187 -7.06 9.82 8.45
N VAL A 188 -6.06 8.97 8.44
CA VAL A 188 -6.03 7.77 7.60
C VAL A 188 -7.11 6.81 8.08
N ALA A 189 -8.17 6.65 7.30
CA ALA A 189 -9.34 5.86 7.66
C ALA A 189 -9.45 4.54 6.89
N ALA A 190 -8.89 4.46 5.67
CA ALA A 190 -8.81 3.24 4.89
C ALA A 190 -7.64 3.30 3.89
N ILE A 191 -7.30 2.16 3.30
CA ILE A 191 -6.22 2.01 2.33
C ILE A 191 -6.80 1.52 1.00
N MET A 192 -6.40 2.14 -0.12
CA MET A 192 -6.80 1.72 -1.47
C MET A 192 -6.23 0.34 -1.81
N SER A 193 -7.13 -0.59 -2.14
CA SER A 193 -6.80 -2.00 -2.37
C SER A 193 -6.90 -2.41 -3.84
N ALA A 194 -8.04 -2.17 -4.49
CA ALA A 194 -8.25 -2.60 -5.86
C ALA A 194 -9.33 -1.79 -6.56
N GLY A 195 -9.17 -1.59 -7.87
CA GLY A 195 -10.24 -1.04 -8.71
C GLY A 195 -11.45 -1.96 -8.77
N LEU A 196 -12.65 -1.39 -8.74
CA LEU A 196 -13.90 -2.11 -8.92
C LEU A 196 -14.37 -1.93 -10.36
N PHE A 197 -14.44 -3.02 -11.12
CA PHE A 197 -14.81 -3.01 -12.53
C PHE A 197 -16.18 -3.67 -12.72
N GLU A 198 -17.02 -3.09 -13.58
CA GLU A 198 -18.32 -3.68 -13.95
C GLU A 198 -18.17 -5.09 -14.56
N GLU A 199 -17.05 -5.33 -15.26
CA GLU A 199 -16.71 -6.60 -15.87
C GLU A 199 -15.34 -7.07 -15.35
N PRO A 200 -15.26 -7.62 -14.13
CA PRO A 200 -13.98 -7.97 -13.51
C PRO A 200 -13.24 -9.10 -14.25
N ASP A 201 -13.96 -9.91 -15.06
CA ASP A 201 -13.38 -11.07 -15.72
C ASP A 201 -12.51 -10.74 -16.95
N ASN A 202 -12.61 -9.53 -17.48
CA ASN A 202 -11.80 -9.11 -18.63
C ASN A 202 -11.64 -7.58 -18.70
N PRO A 203 -10.94 -6.95 -17.73
CA PRO A 203 -10.71 -5.52 -17.77
C PRO A 203 -9.77 -5.19 -18.95
N THR A 204 -10.22 -4.31 -19.84
CA THR A 204 -9.33 -3.72 -20.84
C THR A 204 -8.47 -2.64 -20.18
N GLU A 205 -7.32 -2.30 -20.78
CA GLU A 205 -6.47 -1.21 -20.31
C GLU A 205 -7.27 0.11 -20.17
N GLU A 206 -8.13 0.42 -21.14
CA GLU A 206 -9.03 1.58 -21.08
C GLU A 206 -9.95 1.53 -19.84
N LYS A 207 -10.54 0.37 -19.52
CA LYS A 207 -11.39 0.20 -18.33
C LYS A 207 -10.59 0.33 -17.05
N MET A 208 -9.35 -0.18 -17.01
CA MET A 208 -8.48 -0.05 -15.85
C MET A 208 -8.11 1.40 -15.55
N THR A 209 -7.85 2.19 -16.58
CA THR A 209 -7.46 3.61 -16.44
C THR A 209 -8.64 4.59 -16.36
N SER A 210 -9.85 4.14 -16.64
CA SER A 210 -11.07 4.96 -16.54
C SER A 210 -11.91 4.68 -15.29
N ASN A 211 -11.38 3.93 -14.34
CA ASN A 211 -12.14 3.46 -13.18
C ASN A 211 -12.31 4.55 -12.12
N ALA A 212 -13.54 4.77 -11.70
CA ALA A 212 -13.95 5.74 -10.68
C ALA A 212 -14.39 5.09 -9.36
N ALA A 213 -14.29 3.76 -9.22
CA ALA A 213 -14.66 3.04 -8.02
C ALA A 213 -13.53 2.15 -7.53
N VAL A 214 -13.32 2.12 -6.23
CA VAL A 214 -12.23 1.36 -5.61
C VAL A 214 -12.72 0.64 -4.36
N ALA A 215 -12.25 -0.60 -4.17
CA ALA A 215 -12.34 -1.30 -2.90
C ALA A 215 -11.24 -0.81 -1.96
N VAL A 216 -11.59 -0.53 -0.72
CA VAL A 216 -10.64 -0.07 0.29
C VAL A 216 -10.74 -0.92 1.56
N ALA A 217 -9.62 -1.07 2.27
CA ALA A 217 -9.52 -1.75 3.55
C ALA A 217 -9.54 -0.73 4.70
N PRO A 218 -10.58 -0.67 5.55
CA PRO A 218 -10.61 0.20 6.71
C PRO A 218 -9.48 -0.10 7.69
N VAL A 219 -8.79 0.94 8.15
CA VAL A 219 -7.69 0.77 9.12
C VAL A 219 -8.16 0.48 10.52
N ALA A 220 -9.39 0.86 10.87
CA ALA A 220 -10.00 0.61 12.17
C ALA A 220 -9.97 -0.87 12.57
N ASP A 221 -10.12 -1.77 11.61
CA ASP A 221 -10.05 -3.23 11.83
C ASP A 221 -8.66 -3.69 12.31
N GLN A 222 -7.61 -2.90 12.06
CA GLN A 222 -6.21 -3.23 12.34
C GLN A 222 -5.51 -2.21 13.27
N VAL A 223 -6.23 -1.25 13.80
CA VAL A 223 -5.65 -0.14 14.57
C VAL A 223 -4.80 -0.59 15.76
N ASN A 224 -5.24 -1.65 16.46
CA ASN A 224 -4.48 -2.18 17.60
C ASN A 224 -3.19 -2.86 17.15
N TRP A 225 -3.20 -3.55 16.01
CA TRP A 225 -2.01 -4.14 15.40
C TRP A 225 -1.04 -3.05 14.95
N ILE A 226 -1.51 -2.01 14.25
CA ILE A 226 -0.70 -0.86 13.82
C ILE A 226 0.01 -0.23 15.02
N ARG A 227 -0.73 0.12 16.08
CA ARG A 227 -0.18 0.72 17.30
C ARG A 227 0.80 -0.20 18.03
N GLY A 228 0.52 -1.50 18.01
CA GLY A 228 1.41 -2.49 18.60
C GLY A 228 2.77 -2.60 17.90
N ILE A 229 2.79 -2.52 16.56
CA ILE A 229 4.04 -2.53 15.78
C ILE A 229 4.86 -1.26 16.05
N ILE A 230 4.23 -0.07 15.98
CA ILE A 230 4.91 1.20 16.22
C ILE A 230 5.46 1.26 17.65
N GLY A 231 4.65 0.99 18.65
CA GLY A 231 5.08 1.06 20.05
C GLY A 231 6.14 0.03 20.44
N ALA A 232 6.16 -1.15 19.78
CA ALA A 232 7.22 -2.13 19.99
C ALA A 232 8.57 -1.66 19.41
N ASN A 233 8.54 -0.92 18.30
CA ASN A 233 9.75 -0.34 17.71
C ASN A 233 10.32 0.76 18.62
N ASP A 234 9.49 1.68 19.09
CA ASP A 234 9.87 2.77 19.98
C ASP A 234 10.54 2.22 21.26
N ALA A 235 9.99 1.15 21.84
CA ALA A 235 10.55 0.52 23.03
C ALA A 235 11.94 -0.12 22.76
N MET A 236 12.17 -0.66 21.56
CA MET A 236 13.48 -1.19 21.18
C MET A 236 14.50 -0.07 20.95
N GLU A 237 14.12 1.02 20.33
CA GLU A 237 15.01 2.15 20.05
C GLU A 237 15.39 2.93 21.31
N THR A 238 14.45 3.09 22.25
CA THR A 238 14.67 3.80 23.52
C THR A 238 15.37 2.94 24.58
N GLY A 239 15.54 1.64 24.33
CA GLY A 239 16.14 0.70 25.30
C GLY A 239 15.23 0.42 26.51
N GLU A 240 13.97 0.79 26.46
CA GLU A 240 12.96 0.55 27.52
C GLU A 240 12.29 -0.84 27.43
N ALA A 241 12.88 -1.77 26.67
CA ALA A 241 12.42 -3.15 26.65
C ALA A 241 12.51 -3.72 28.07
N SER A 242 11.39 -3.79 28.75
CA SER A 242 11.28 -4.37 30.09
C SER A 242 11.86 -5.79 30.07
N GLU A 243 12.89 -6.03 30.88
CA GLU A 243 13.32 -7.41 31.15
C GLU A 243 12.09 -8.23 31.56
N PRO A 244 11.89 -9.43 30.99
CA PRO A 244 10.83 -10.31 31.47
C PRO A 244 11.12 -10.63 32.93
N GLY A 245 10.27 -10.09 33.81
CA GLY A 245 10.37 -10.35 35.24
C GLY A 245 10.51 -11.83 35.51
N GLY A 246 11.63 -12.22 36.07
CA GLY A 246 11.95 -13.59 36.43
C GLY A 246 10.95 -14.12 37.45
N ALA A 247 9.98 -14.88 36.97
CA ALA A 247 9.29 -15.86 37.80
C ALA A 247 9.99 -17.18 37.53
N ALA A 248 10.88 -17.54 38.45
CA ALA A 248 11.44 -18.89 38.53
C ALA A 248 10.31 -19.89 38.76
N ALA A 249 9.93 -20.61 37.73
CA ALA A 249 9.14 -21.82 37.85
C ALA A 249 10.05 -23.02 37.62
N GLU A 250 10.17 -23.82 38.68
CA GLU A 250 10.92 -25.08 38.74
C GLU A 250 10.55 -26.01 37.60
N ALA A 251 11.58 -26.65 37.03
CA ALA A 251 11.47 -27.70 36.05
C ALA A 251 11.03 -29.02 36.70
N PRO A 252 10.19 -29.81 36.03
CA PRO A 252 10.22 -31.26 36.15
C PRO A 252 10.99 -31.87 34.98
N SER A 253 11.88 -32.75 35.34
CA SER A 253 12.72 -33.58 34.51
C SER A 253 11.94 -34.71 33.80
N GLU A 254 12.58 -35.14 32.69
CA GLU A 254 12.57 -36.47 32.06
C GLU A 254 11.44 -36.85 31.09
N GLY A 255 11.90 -37.16 29.88
CA GLY A 255 11.53 -38.42 29.27
C GLY A 255 11.13 -38.37 27.78
N SER A 256 12.05 -38.95 27.00
CA SER A 256 11.81 -39.79 25.81
C SER A 256 11.78 -39.16 24.41
N GLU A 257 12.76 -39.62 23.75
CA GLU A 257 13.08 -39.82 22.32
C GLU A 257 11.95 -39.93 21.32
N GLY A 258 12.24 -39.41 20.13
CA GLY A 258 11.84 -40.14 18.94
C GLY A 258 11.26 -39.34 17.77
N ILE A 259 12.02 -39.38 16.69
CA ILE A 259 11.60 -39.41 15.29
C ILE A 259 11.66 -38.12 14.49
N TRP A 260 12.73 -38.07 13.70
CA TRP A 260 12.94 -37.22 12.55
C TRP A 260 11.94 -37.51 11.42
N GLY A 261 11.38 -36.46 10.86
CA GLY A 261 10.58 -36.52 9.62
C GLY A 261 10.76 -35.28 8.81
N THR A 262 11.83 -35.24 8.01
CA THR A 262 12.04 -34.30 6.92
C THR A 262 11.02 -34.54 5.83
N VAL A 263 10.19 -33.54 5.51
CA VAL A 263 9.52 -33.46 4.20
C VAL A 263 9.78 -32.07 3.65
N GLY A 264 10.72 -32.01 2.73
CA GLY A 264 10.91 -30.88 1.85
C GLY A 264 9.84 -30.88 0.77
N ILE A 265 9.17 -29.78 0.60
CA ILE A 265 8.46 -29.46 -0.64
C ILE A 265 8.91 -28.08 -1.08
N GLY A 266 9.80 -28.10 -2.06
CA GLY A 266 10.12 -26.94 -2.84
C GLY A 266 8.95 -26.66 -3.81
N ALA A 267 8.46 -25.45 -3.81
CA ALA A 267 7.64 -24.93 -4.89
C ALA A 267 8.12 -23.51 -5.16
N GLY A 268 8.81 -23.37 -6.28
CA GLY A 268 9.12 -22.08 -6.86
C GLY A 268 7.83 -21.42 -7.36
N PHE A 269 7.68 -20.17 -7.02
CA PHE A 269 6.72 -19.28 -7.68
C PHE A 269 7.50 -18.18 -8.37
N ALA A 270 7.40 -18.20 -9.69
CA ALA A 270 7.88 -17.15 -10.56
C ALA A 270 6.95 -15.94 -10.50
N ALA A 271 7.55 -14.78 -10.71
CA ALA A 271 6.96 -13.46 -10.79
C ALA A 271 5.64 -13.42 -11.57
N LEU A 272 4.61 -12.83 -10.96
CA LEU A 272 3.45 -12.30 -11.65
C LEU A 272 3.17 -10.92 -11.07
N GLY A 273 3.52 -9.91 -11.86
CA GLY A 273 3.09 -8.54 -11.67
C GLY A 273 1.56 -8.42 -11.56
N ALA A 274 1.01 -7.25 -11.37
CA ALA A 274 -0.37 -6.88 -11.06
C ALA A 274 -1.52 -7.75 -11.65
N ALA A 275 -1.22 -8.66 -12.59
CA ALA A 275 -2.13 -9.67 -13.10
C ALA A 275 -2.38 -10.85 -12.14
N GLY A 276 -1.60 -11.00 -11.06
CA GLY A 276 -1.65 -12.18 -10.17
C GLY A 276 -2.85 -12.22 -9.21
N VAL A 277 -3.41 -11.09 -8.84
CA VAL A 277 -4.58 -11.02 -7.97
C VAL A 277 -5.82 -11.62 -8.64
N TRP A 278 -5.84 -11.64 -9.95
CA TRP A 278 -6.96 -12.11 -10.77
C TRP A 278 -7.13 -13.64 -10.79
N LEU A 279 -6.05 -14.41 -10.60
CA LEU A 279 -6.11 -15.89 -10.72
C LEU A 279 -6.61 -16.59 -9.44
N LEU A 280 -6.59 -15.94 -8.29
CA LEU A 280 -7.04 -16.52 -7.02
C LEU A 280 -8.57 -16.55 -6.85
N LEU A 281 -9.30 -15.71 -7.58
CA LEU A 281 -10.76 -15.64 -7.52
C LEU A 281 -11.47 -16.76 -8.30
N ARG A 282 -10.81 -17.46 -9.24
CA ARG A 282 -11.41 -18.55 -10.03
C ARG A 282 -11.71 -19.84 -9.27
N ARG A 283 -11.22 -20.03 -8.05
CA ARG A 283 -11.36 -21.30 -7.31
C ARG A 283 -12.52 -21.39 -6.33
N ARG A 284 -13.35 -20.35 -6.20
CA ARG A 284 -14.49 -20.38 -5.28
C ARG A 284 -15.88 -20.31 -5.92
N ALA A 285 -15.98 -20.38 -7.25
CA ALA A 285 -17.25 -20.44 -7.97
C ALA A 285 -17.34 -21.75 -8.79
N ALA A 286 -17.22 -22.89 -8.10
CA ALA A 286 -17.60 -24.21 -8.63
C ALA A 286 -18.04 -25.11 -7.45
#